data_9163544934e03e5b68a193c480d6496b
#
_entry.id   9163544934e03e5b68a193c480d6496b
#
_cell.length_a   1.000
_cell.length_b   1.000
_cell.length_c   1.000
_cell.angle_alpha   90.00
_cell.angle_beta   90.00
_cell.angle_gamma   90.00
#
_symmetry.space_group_name_H-M   'P 1'
#
loop_
_entity.id
_entity.type
_entity.pdbx_description
1 polymer ?
#
loop_
_entity_poly.entity_id
_entity_poly.type
_entity_poly.pdbx_seq_one_letter_code
_entity_poly.pdbx_strand_id
1 'polypeptide(L)'
;LRYLLTGGGTGGHVYPALAIADEIRLAQPEADFLYVGARDRLEARVVPGRGYPLRFVHARPFPRSHSPWALLVFGLVLSVGLLKALFILLRFRPHLIIATGGYVSAPIVLAAGLLGKVGLSRAKTFLYEPNAFPGLLNQLGGRLAHRIGVAFEQAGRWFDMRRVAVVGYPVRREVLEARREEGRRRLGIPEGARVVLAFGGSGGSRAINEALVEALPRWRGEPDLLVLHITGRYEGGDYRAVADTQRQLEAQGITGDTSAWYRRFDYMENIQDAYAAADLVICRGGAGTLTEVCACGLPALIVPLVTAAEDHQALNARELERAGAAQVFYQEAFWAEGQVMSRLDGQRLAGRVLELVAAPQLRRQMGAAARACVRRDSLELILREIEGLAVGKRPPPLNLEFPERHQGPPADPNALLRQVQQQL
;
A
#
# COMPACT_ATOMS: atom_id res chain seq x y z
N LEU A 1 11.81 -16.19 -21.78
CA LEU A 1 10.97 -14.99 -22.01
C LEU A 1 11.62 -13.76 -21.42
N ARG A 2 11.28 -12.56 -21.97
CA ARG A 2 11.77 -11.28 -21.42
C ARG A 2 10.61 -10.54 -20.78
N TYR A 3 10.74 -10.26 -19.47
CA TYR A 3 9.79 -9.52 -18.66
C TYR A 3 10.29 -8.13 -18.30
N LEU A 4 9.51 -7.11 -18.57
CA LEU A 4 9.78 -5.76 -18.11
C LEU A 4 8.78 -5.44 -17.01
N LEU A 5 9.31 -5.12 -15.81
CA LEU A 5 8.50 -4.69 -14.67
C LEU A 5 8.61 -3.18 -14.52
N THR A 6 7.52 -2.55 -14.14
CA THR A 6 7.51 -1.13 -13.83
C THR A 6 6.45 -0.83 -12.78
N GLY A 7 6.83 -0.02 -11.84
CA GLY A 7 5.99 0.43 -10.73
C GLY A 7 6.88 1.16 -9.72
N GLY A 8 6.38 2.18 -9.07
CA GLY A 8 7.26 2.92 -8.20
C GLY A 8 6.59 4.06 -7.44
N GLY A 9 7.45 4.80 -6.76
CA GLY A 9 7.06 5.89 -5.88
C GLY A 9 6.77 5.44 -4.46
N THR A 10 6.08 4.32 -4.27
CA THR A 10 5.71 3.77 -2.93
C THR A 10 5.87 2.25 -2.89
N GLY A 11 5.95 1.70 -1.67
CA GLY A 11 6.02 0.25 -1.47
C GLY A 11 4.81 -0.51 -2.03
N GLY A 12 3.63 0.13 -2.04
CA GLY A 12 2.40 -0.46 -2.60
C GLY A 12 2.45 -0.81 -4.08
N HIS A 13 3.39 -0.24 -4.83
CA HIS A 13 3.63 -0.55 -6.25
C HIS A 13 4.89 -1.38 -6.46
N VAL A 14 5.93 -1.14 -5.67
CA VAL A 14 7.23 -1.83 -5.82
C VAL A 14 7.15 -3.29 -5.36
N TYR A 15 6.61 -3.54 -4.18
CA TYR A 15 6.56 -4.89 -3.63
C TYR A 15 5.68 -5.86 -4.41
N PRO A 16 4.50 -5.50 -4.93
CA PRO A 16 3.74 -6.36 -5.84
C PRO A 16 4.53 -6.75 -7.10
N ALA A 17 5.23 -5.78 -7.72
CA ALA A 17 6.04 -6.06 -8.90
C ALA A 17 7.15 -7.08 -8.59
N LEU A 18 7.82 -6.92 -7.44
CA LEU A 18 8.87 -7.84 -7.01
C LEU A 18 8.32 -9.22 -6.64
N ALA A 19 7.19 -9.30 -5.93
CA ALA A 19 6.56 -10.57 -5.61
C ALA A 19 6.18 -11.35 -6.88
N ILE A 20 5.61 -10.68 -7.88
CA ILE A 20 5.31 -11.29 -9.18
C ILE A 20 6.60 -11.74 -9.89
N ALA A 21 7.65 -10.90 -9.88
CA ALA A 21 8.92 -11.24 -10.52
C ALA A 21 9.62 -12.43 -9.85
N ASP A 22 9.59 -12.51 -8.53
CA ASP A 22 10.21 -13.59 -7.76
C ASP A 22 9.53 -14.93 -8.10
N GLU A 23 8.22 -14.99 -8.18
CA GLU A 23 7.48 -16.21 -8.55
C GLU A 23 7.70 -16.60 -10.02
N ILE A 24 7.72 -15.62 -10.94
CA ILE A 24 8.06 -15.90 -12.34
C ILE A 24 9.47 -16.47 -12.45
N ARG A 25 10.43 -15.94 -11.70
CA ARG A 25 11.81 -16.41 -11.69
C ARG A 25 11.94 -17.82 -11.13
N LEU A 26 11.14 -18.17 -10.11
CA LEU A 26 11.08 -19.54 -9.60
C LEU A 26 10.51 -20.52 -10.63
N ALA A 27 9.44 -20.12 -11.35
CA ALA A 27 8.81 -20.95 -12.37
C ALA A 27 9.59 -21.00 -13.69
N GLN A 28 10.35 -19.94 -14.00
CA GLN A 28 11.09 -19.77 -15.26
C GLN A 28 12.49 -19.21 -14.97
N PRO A 29 13.46 -20.03 -14.49
CA PRO A 29 14.81 -19.57 -14.15
C PRO A 29 15.59 -18.91 -15.31
N GLU A 30 15.29 -19.30 -16.54
CA GLU A 30 15.90 -18.77 -17.77
C GLU A 30 15.23 -17.48 -18.28
N ALA A 31 14.31 -16.90 -17.53
CA ALA A 31 13.67 -15.65 -17.94
C ALA A 31 14.55 -14.44 -17.70
N ASP A 32 14.57 -13.52 -18.66
CA ASP A 32 15.25 -12.24 -18.53
C ASP A 32 14.33 -11.21 -17.91
N PHE A 33 14.84 -10.49 -16.93
CA PHE A 33 14.10 -9.44 -16.24
C PHE A 33 14.77 -8.08 -16.42
N LEU A 34 13.93 -7.05 -16.55
CA LEU A 34 14.34 -5.66 -16.45
C LEU A 34 13.30 -4.88 -15.65
N TYR A 35 13.73 -4.24 -14.57
CA TYR A 35 12.88 -3.31 -13.85
C TYR A 35 13.12 -1.88 -14.34
N VAL A 36 12.02 -1.10 -14.50
CA VAL A 36 12.11 0.32 -14.84
C VAL A 36 11.43 1.14 -13.76
N GLY A 37 12.19 2.03 -13.13
CA GLY A 37 11.80 2.83 -11.97
C GLY A 37 12.23 4.29 -12.07
N ALA A 38 12.06 5.05 -10.98
CA ALA A 38 12.59 6.39 -10.80
C ALA A 38 13.86 6.36 -9.93
N ARG A 39 14.78 7.33 -10.17
CA ARG A 39 16.11 7.33 -9.53
C ARG A 39 16.04 7.61 -8.02
N ASP A 40 15.14 8.50 -7.60
CA ASP A 40 15.10 9.06 -6.24
C ASP A 40 13.97 8.47 -5.40
N ARG A 41 13.61 7.20 -5.66
CA ARG A 41 12.48 6.53 -5.01
C ARG A 41 12.88 5.17 -4.45
N LEU A 42 11.93 4.54 -3.76
CA LEU A 42 12.12 3.27 -3.06
C LEU A 42 12.71 2.18 -3.96
N GLU A 43 12.26 2.11 -5.20
CA GLU A 43 12.69 1.12 -6.19
C GLU A 43 14.20 1.19 -6.49
N ALA A 44 14.80 2.38 -6.42
CA ALA A 44 16.24 2.55 -6.65
C ALA A 44 17.11 1.78 -5.64
N ARG A 45 16.58 1.56 -4.45
CA ARG A 45 17.27 0.84 -3.36
C ARG A 45 16.84 -0.63 -3.31
N VAL A 46 15.52 -0.89 -3.38
CA VAL A 46 14.96 -2.22 -3.10
C VAL A 46 15.16 -3.18 -4.26
N VAL A 47 15.01 -2.72 -5.51
CA VAL A 47 15.06 -3.58 -6.70
C VAL A 47 16.46 -4.20 -6.90
N PRO A 48 17.59 -3.44 -6.84
CA PRO A 48 18.92 -4.03 -6.93
C PRO A 48 19.20 -5.00 -5.77
N GLY A 49 18.72 -4.70 -4.57
CA GLY A 49 18.85 -5.57 -3.39
C GLY A 49 18.17 -6.94 -3.55
N ARG A 50 17.22 -7.08 -4.50
CA ARG A 50 16.58 -8.34 -4.88
C ARG A 50 17.22 -8.99 -6.12
N GLY A 51 18.32 -8.43 -6.64
CA GLY A 51 19.07 -8.99 -7.77
C GLY A 51 18.41 -8.76 -9.14
N TYR A 52 17.54 -7.76 -9.27
CA TYR A 52 16.94 -7.40 -10.56
C TYR A 52 17.68 -6.23 -11.22
N PRO A 53 17.99 -6.33 -12.54
CA PRO A 53 18.53 -5.20 -13.30
C PRO A 53 17.55 -4.02 -13.30
N LEU A 54 18.05 -2.82 -13.04
CA LEU A 54 17.24 -1.60 -12.93
C LEU A 54 17.69 -0.55 -13.95
N ARG A 55 16.70 0.06 -14.60
CA ARG A 55 16.85 1.26 -15.44
C ARG A 55 15.93 2.36 -14.94
N PHE A 56 16.28 3.60 -15.25
CA PHE A 56 15.52 4.75 -14.76
C PHE A 56 14.86 5.53 -15.89
N VAL A 57 13.61 5.95 -15.66
CA VAL A 57 12.89 6.91 -16.48
C VAL A 57 12.59 8.17 -15.67
N HIS A 58 12.36 9.28 -16.38
CA HIS A 58 11.89 10.51 -15.77
C HIS A 58 10.37 10.43 -15.62
N ALA A 59 9.90 10.59 -14.41
CA ALA A 59 8.47 10.59 -14.12
C ALA A 59 8.17 11.49 -12.90
N ARG A 60 7.04 12.16 -12.94
CA ARG A 60 6.51 12.99 -11.84
C ARG A 60 5.04 12.68 -11.62
N PRO A 61 4.53 12.84 -10.39
CA PRO A 61 3.10 12.81 -10.14
C PRO A 61 2.41 13.91 -10.96
N PHE A 62 1.15 13.67 -11.33
CA PHE A 62 0.32 14.71 -11.95
C PHE A 62 0.20 15.89 -10.97
N PRO A 63 0.42 17.15 -11.43
CA PRO A 63 0.37 18.32 -10.56
C PRO A 63 -1.03 18.52 -10.00
N ARG A 64 -1.14 18.74 -8.69
CA ARG A 64 -2.42 19.08 -8.03
C ARG A 64 -2.85 20.52 -8.31
N SER A 65 -1.89 21.42 -8.54
CA SER A 65 -2.16 22.79 -8.97
C SER A 65 -2.38 22.78 -10.48
N HIS A 66 -3.46 23.42 -10.94
CA HIS A 66 -3.75 23.60 -12.37
C HIS A 66 -2.95 24.78 -12.95
N SER A 67 -1.83 25.17 -12.34
CA SER A 67 -0.93 26.20 -12.88
C SER A 67 -0.42 25.80 -14.26
N PRO A 68 -0.54 26.68 -15.30
CA PRO A 68 -0.01 26.40 -16.64
C PRO A 68 1.47 26.00 -16.64
N TRP A 69 2.25 26.61 -15.76
CA TRP A 69 3.68 26.27 -15.58
C TRP A 69 3.88 24.85 -15.04
N ALA A 70 3.11 24.44 -14.04
CA ALA A 70 3.21 23.08 -13.48
C ALA A 70 2.81 22.02 -14.52
N LEU A 71 1.78 22.31 -15.33
CA LEU A 71 1.37 21.43 -16.43
C LEU A 71 2.41 21.36 -17.54
N LEU A 72 3.05 22.49 -17.89
CA LEU A 72 4.13 22.53 -18.87
C LEU A 72 5.34 21.68 -18.41
N VAL A 73 5.78 21.88 -17.17
CA VAL A 73 6.88 21.08 -16.57
C VAL A 73 6.53 19.60 -16.52
N PHE A 74 5.29 19.26 -16.14
CA PHE A 74 4.81 17.87 -16.15
C PHE A 74 4.89 17.28 -17.58
N GLY A 75 4.40 18.01 -18.59
CA GLY A 75 4.43 17.59 -19.99
C GLY A 75 5.84 17.36 -20.50
N LEU A 76 6.79 18.27 -20.20
CA LEU A 76 8.19 18.12 -20.56
C LEU A 76 8.84 16.89 -19.91
N VAL A 77 8.63 16.69 -18.61
CA VAL A 77 9.17 15.51 -17.89
C VAL A 77 8.57 14.21 -18.43
N LEU A 78 7.28 14.20 -18.71
CA LEU A 78 6.59 13.05 -19.30
C LEU A 78 7.13 12.74 -20.71
N SER A 79 7.38 13.77 -21.54
CA SER A 79 7.94 13.60 -22.88
C SER A 79 9.34 13.02 -22.85
N VAL A 80 10.22 13.53 -21.98
CA VAL A 80 11.57 12.96 -21.78
C VAL A 80 11.47 11.52 -21.25
N GLY A 81 10.58 11.25 -20.31
CA GLY A 81 10.31 9.92 -19.80
C GLY A 81 9.82 8.96 -20.89
N LEU A 82 8.93 9.43 -21.78
CA LEU A 82 8.39 8.66 -22.90
C LEU A 82 9.50 8.30 -23.92
N LEU A 83 10.34 9.26 -24.31
CA LEU A 83 11.48 9.00 -25.21
C LEU A 83 12.45 7.96 -24.64
N LYS A 84 12.78 8.08 -23.35
CA LYS A 84 13.57 7.05 -22.66
C LYS A 84 12.89 5.69 -22.62
N ALA A 85 11.58 5.65 -22.35
CA ALA A 85 10.80 4.44 -22.34
C ALA A 85 10.79 3.76 -23.72
N LEU A 86 10.58 4.52 -24.78
CA LEU A 86 10.67 4.03 -26.19
C LEU A 86 12.03 3.38 -26.45
N PHE A 87 13.14 4.07 -26.09
CA PHE A 87 14.49 3.53 -26.25
C PHE A 87 14.69 2.22 -25.47
N ILE A 88 14.25 2.18 -24.20
CA ILE A 88 14.36 0.96 -23.35
C ILE A 88 13.57 -0.19 -23.98
N LEU A 89 12.32 0.04 -24.41
CA LEU A 89 11.46 -0.98 -25.01
C LEU A 89 12.03 -1.52 -26.32
N LEU A 90 12.53 -0.66 -27.20
CA LEU A 90 13.15 -1.07 -28.46
C LEU A 90 14.46 -1.84 -28.26
N ARG A 91 15.24 -1.50 -27.22
CA ARG A 91 16.51 -2.17 -26.91
C ARG A 91 16.32 -3.49 -26.18
N PHE A 92 15.42 -3.55 -25.19
CA PHE A 92 15.17 -4.75 -24.38
C PHE A 92 14.21 -5.73 -25.09
N ARG A 93 13.25 -5.21 -25.87
CA ARG A 93 12.24 -5.98 -26.61
C ARG A 93 11.50 -6.98 -25.71
N PRO A 94 10.79 -6.51 -24.67
CA PRO A 94 10.07 -7.40 -23.77
C PRO A 94 9.00 -8.19 -24.52
N HIS A 95 8.71 -9.40 -24.04
CA HIS A 95 7.52 -10.15 -24.45
C HIS A 95 6.31 -9.72 -23.62
N LEU A 96 6.55 -9.48 -22.33
CA LEU A 96 5.54 -9.05 -21.36
C LEU A 96 6.01 -7.84 -20.57
N ILE A 97 5.08 -6.92 -20.35
CA ILE A 97 5.24 -5.75 -19.52
C ILE A 97 4.26 -5.89 -18.35
N ILE A 98 4.79 -5.85 -17.12
CA ILE A 98 4.05 -5.93 -15.87
C ILE A 98 4.13 -4.56 -15.21
N ALA A 99 3.03 -3.82 -15.25
CA ALA A 99 2.93 -2.47 -14.70
C ALA A 99 2.08 -2.51 -13.42
N THR A 100 2.70 -2.28 -12.26
CA THR A 100 2.02 -2.34 -10.96
C THR A 100 1.55 -0.98 -10.46
N GLY A 101 1.60 0.03 -11.33
CA GLY A 101 1.05 1.35 -11.04
C GLY A 101 2.06 2.35 -10.50
N GLY A 102 1.51 3.46 -10.02
CA GLY A 102 2.28 4.66 -9.73
C GLY A 102 2.63 5.45 -10.99
N TYR A 103 2.92 6.73 -10.81
CA TYR A 103 3.25 7.63 -11.93
C TYR A 103 4.51 7.20 -12.73
N VAL A 104 5.35 6.38 -12.12
CA VAL A 104 6.59 5.86 -12.72
C VAL A 104 6.31 4.88 -13.86
N SER A 105 5.20 4.14 -13.81
CA SER A 105 4.83 3.18 -14.85
C SER A 105 4.24 3.84 -16.10
N ALA A 106 3.74 5.07 -15.99
CA ALA A 106 3.06 5.75 -17.09
C ALA A 106 3.90 5.88 -18.38
N PRO A 107 5.17 6.34 -18.36
CA PRO A 107 5.98 6.43 -19.58
C PRO A 107 6.14 5.08 -20.30
N ILE A 108 6.29 3.99 -19.54
CA ILE A 108 6.45 2.64 -20.11
C ILE A 108 5.15 2.15 -20.74
N VAL A 109 4.02 2.29 -20.05
CA VAL A 109 2.71 1.83 -20.56
C VAL A 109 2.30 2.63 -21.81
N LEU A 110 2.51 3.95 -21.79
CA LEU A 110 2.25 4.82 -22.94
C LEU A 110 3.15 4.48 -24.14
N ALA A 111 4.45 4.30 -23.91
CA ALA A 111 5.42 3.92 -24.95
C ALA A 111 5.07 2.55 -25.54
N ALA A 112 4.72 1.58 -24.71
CA ALA A 112 4.29 0.24 -25.15
C ALA A 112 3.04 0.30 -26.02
N GLY A 113 2.03 1.07 -25.61
CA GLY A 113 0.82 1.30 -26.37
C GLY A 113 1.08 1.97 -27.73
N LEU A 114 1.98 2.96 -27.78
CA LEU A 114 2.38 3.61 -29.01
C LEU A 114 3.10 2.65 -29.95
N LEU A 115 4.13 1.95 -29.48
CA LEU A 115 4.88 0.97 -30.28
C LEU A 115 3.99 -0.18 -30.77
N GLY A 116 3.02 -0.59 -29.98
CA GLY A 116 2.04 -1.60 -30.39
C GLY A 116 1.13 -1.12 -31.53
N LYS A 117 0.63 0.13 -31.44
CA LYS A 117 -0.22 0.73 -32.48
C LYS A 117 0.49 0.90 -33.84
N VAL A 118 1.78 1.21 -33.81
CA VAL A 118 2.57 1.35 -35.06
C VAL A 118 3.24 0.04 -35.49
N GLY A 119 2.93 -1.08 -34.83
CA GLY A 119 3.45 -2.41 -35.20
C GLY A 119 4.91 -2.68 -34.85
N LEU A 120 5.59 -1.79 -34.11
CA LEU A 120 7.00 -1.89 -33.73
C LEU A 120 7.24 -2.76 -32.49
N SER A 121 6.18 -3.10 -31.73
CA SER A 121 6.27 -4.01 -30.58
C SER A 121 5.07 -4.94 -30.53
N ARG A 122 5.33 -6.21 -30.19
CA ARG A 122 4.30 -7.23 -29.92
C ARG A 122 4.15 -7.50 -28.41
N ALA A 123 4.83 -6.72 -27.58
CA ALA A 123 4.79 -6.88 -26.12
C ALA A 123 3.34 -6.78 -25.61
N LYS A 124 2.96 -7.71 -24.75
CA LYS A 124 1.69 -7.67 -24.05
C LYS A 124 1.86 -6.94 -22.72
N THR A 125 0.86 -6.15 -22.33
CA THR A 125 0.89 -5.39 -21.08
C THR A 125 -0.16 -5.92 -20.12
N PHE A 126 0.29 -6.37 -18.95
CA PHE A 126 -0.52 -6.63 -17.78
C PHE A 126 -0.41 -5.41 -16.86
N LEU A 127 -1.52 -4.74 -16.60
CA LEU A 127 -1.61 -3.65 -15.63
C LEU A 127 -2.19 -4.18 -14.32
N TYR A 128 -1.54 -3.89 -13.21
CA TYR A 128 -2.03 -4.23 -11.89
C TYR A 128 -2.41 -2.98 -11.09
N GLU A 129 -3.63 -2.97 -10.52
CA GLU A 129 -4.12 -1.91 -9.65
C GLU A 129 -4.28 -2.42 -8.22
N PRO A 130 -3.44 -1.96 -7.29
CA PRO A 130 -3.46 -2.42 -5.90
C PRO A 130 -4.53 -1.76 -5.03
N ASN A 131 -5.13 -0.64 -5.43
CA ASN A 131 -6.05 0.14 -4.62
C ASN A 131 -7.50 -0.04 -5.06
N ALA A 132 -8.44 0.23 -4.15
CA ALA A 132 -9.87 0.21 -4.44
C ALA A 132 -10.29 1.33 -5.42
N PHE A 133 -9.52 2.42 -5.49
CA PHE A 133 -9.68 3.49 -6.46
C PHE A 133 -8.39 3.66 -7.28
N PRO A 134 -8.45 3.47 -8.61
CA PRO A 134 -7.28 3.57 -9.46
C PRO A 134 -6.80 5.01 -9.62
N GLY A 135 -5.49 5.22 -9.53
CA GLY A 135 -4.90 6.52 -9.86
C GLY A 135 -5.10 6.88 -11.35
N LEU A 136 -5.16 8.19 -11.64
CA LEU A 136 -5.43 8.72 -12.98
C LEU A 136 -4.56 8.08 -14.07
N LEU A 137 -3.26 7.90 -13.80
CA LEU A 137 -2.34 7.31 -14.77
C LEU A 137 -2.60 5.81 -15.00
N ASN A 138 -3.09 5.09 -13.99
CA ASN A 138 -3.54 3.70 -14.16
C ASN A 138 -4.85 3.63 -14.96
N GLN A 139 -5.78 4.56 -14.75
CA GLN A 139 -7.01 4.64 -15.55
C GLN A 139 -6.70 4.87 -17.03
N LEU A 140 -5.78 5.80 -17.35
CA LEU A 140 -5.33 6.04 -18.72
C LEU A 140 -4.56 4.84 -19.29
N GLY A 141 -3.64 4.26 -18.52
CA GLY A 141 -2.88 3.07 -18.88
C GLY A 141 -3.75 1.84 -19.14
N GLY A 142 -4.85 1.70 -18.42
CA GLY A 142 -5.83 0.63 -18.58
C GLY A 142 -6.46 0.58 -19.97
N ARG A 143 -6.56 1.73 -20.67
CA ARG A 143 -7.03 1.78 -22.05
C ARG A 143 -6.06 1.12 -23.04
N LEU A 144 -4.79 1.06 -22.68
CA LEU A 144 -3.69 0.51 -23.50
C LEU A 144 -3.28 -0.89 -23.07
N ALA A 145 -3.61 -1.28 -21.84
CA ALA A 145 -3.30 -2.60 -21.30
C ALA A 145 -4.09 -3.71 -21.98
N HIS A 146 -3.48 -4.88 -22.13
CA HIS A 146 -4.11 -6.07 -22.70
C HIS A 146 -4.94 -6.82 -21.66
N ARG A 147 -4.47 -6.82 -20.39
CA ARG A 147 -5.16 -7.41 -19.24
C ARG A 147 -4.93 -6.54 -18.01
N ILE A 148 -5.90 -6.50 -17.11
CA ILE A 148 -5.89 -5.66 -15.91
C ILE A 148 -6.23 -6.53 -14.72
N GLY A 149 -5.29 -6.69 -13.80
CA GLY A 149 -5.52 -7.31 -12.51
C GLY A 149 -5.88 -6.23 -11.48
N VAL A 150 -6.96 -6.42 -10.72
CA VAL A 150 -7.34 -5.51 -9.65
C VAL A 150 -7.30 -6.22 -8.30
N ALA A 151 -6.81 -5.55 -7.27
CA ALA A 151 -6.82 -6.10 -5.91
C ALA A 151 -8.22 -6.08 -5.32
N PHE A 152 -8.97 -5.01 -5.56
CA PHE A 152 -10.33 -4.80 -5.09
C PHE A 152 -11.31 -4.81 -6.26
N GLU A 153 -12.42 -5.50 -6.11
CA GLU A 153 -13.45 -5.61 -7.14
C GLU A 153 -13.97 -4.24 -7.60
N GLN A 154 -14.11 -3.31 -6.66
CA GLN A 154 -14.58 -1.94 -6.89
C GLN A 154 -13.71 -1.18 -7.90
N ALA A 155 -12.41 -1.47 -7.94
CA ALA A 155 -11.50 -0.86 -8.91
C ALA A 155 -11.82 -1.24 -10.36
N GLY A 156 -12.41 -2.40 -10.58
CA GLY A 156 -12.79 -2.89 -11.91
C GLY A 156 -13.71 -1.96 -12.69
N ARG A 157 -14.57 -1.19 -11.99
CA ARG A 157 -15.54 -0.25 -12.59
C ARG A 157 -14.90 0.87 -13.43
N TRP A 158 -13.62 1.13 -13.21
CA TRP A 158 -12.86 2.17 -13.89
C TRP A 158 -12.21 1.71 -15.20
N PHE A 159 -12.34 0.43 -15.51
CA PHE A 159 -11.69 -0.21 -16.66
C PHE A 159 -12.70 -0.91 -17.57
N ASP A 160 -12.24 -1.32 -18.76
CA ASP A 160 -13.00 -2.24 -19.61
C ASP A 160 -13.11 -3.61 -18.95
N MET A 161 -14.28 -3.96 -18.46
CA MET A 161 -14.56 -5.18 -17.70
C MET A 161 -14.13 -6.45 -18.42
N ARG A 162 -14.11 -6.46 -19.76
CA ARG A 162 -13.65 -7.62 -20.57
C ARG A 162 -12.15 -7.88 -20.39
N ARG A 163 -11.40 -6.92 -19.87
CA ARG A 163 -9.95 -7.01 -19.63
C ARG A 163 -9.62 -7.14 -18.14
N VAL A 164 -10.60 -7.01 -17.26
CA VAL A 164 -10.41 -7.04 -15.81
C VAL A 164 -10.40 -8.46 -15.27
N ALA A 165 -9.51 -8.73 -14.33
CA ALA A 165 -9.53 -9.89 -13.44
C ALA A 165 -9.40 -9.40 -12.00
N VAL A 166 -10.26 -9.90 -11.11
CA VAL A 166 -10.10 -9.67 -9.65
C VAL A 166 -9.12 -10.71 -9.13
N VAL A 167 -7.88 -10.28 -8.95
CA VAL A 167 -6.77 -11.16 -8.59
C VAL A 167 -6.34 -11.03 -7.13
N GLY A 168 -6.88 -10.04 -6.39
CA GLY A 168 -6.43 -9.73 -5.04
C GLY A 168 -5.07 -9.04 -5.01
N TYR A 169 -4.53 -8.86 -3.80
CA TYR A 169 -3.20 -8.27 -3.60
C TYR A 169 -2.19 -9.40 -3.29
N PRO A 170 -1.03 -9.45 -3.96
CA PRO A 170 -0.02 -10.48 -3.73
C PRO A 170 0.60 -10.29 -2.34
N VAL A 171 0.30 -11.23 -1.45
CA VAL A 171 0.85 -11.26 -0.08
C VAL A 171 2.19 -11.97 -0.11
N ARG A 172 3.16 -11.44 0.61
CA ARG A 172 4.46 -12.06 0.75
C ARG A 172 4.34 -13.43 1.43
N ARG A 173 5.11 -14.39 0.93
CA ARG A 173 5.07 -15.77 1.40
C ARG A 173 5.39 -15.88 2.89
N GLU A 174 6.36 -15.11 3.36
CA GLU A 174 6.78 -15.06 4.76
C GLU A 174 5.64 -14.61 5.70
N VAL A 175 4.72 -13.77 5.20
CA VAL A 175 3.52 -13.35 5.95
C VAL A 175 2.48 -14.47 6.01
N LEU A 176 2.27 -15.19 4.88
CA LEU A 176 1.30 -16.28 4.81
C LEU A 176 1.72 -17.49 5.66
N GLU A 177 3.02 -17.73 5.80
CA GLU A 177 3.61 -18.85 6.53
C GLU A 177 3.92 -18.51 8.00
N ALA A 178 3.81 -17.22 8.41
CA ALA A 178 4.13 -16.79 9.76
C ALA A 178 3.25 -17.46 10.83
N ARG A 179 3.88 -17.98 11.87
CA ARG A 179 3.21 -18.70 12.97
C ARG A 179 3.29 -17.91 14.26
N ARG A 180 2.19 -17.87 15.00
CA ARG A 180 2.07 -17.09 16.24
C ARG A 180 3.13 -17.45 17.28
N GLU A 181 3.30 -18.73 17.53
CA GLU A 181 4.24 -19.24 18.55
C GLU A 181 5.67 -18.84 18.20
N GLU A 182 6.04 -18.93 16.92
CA GLU A 182 7.37 -18.59 16.45
C GLU A 182 7.62 -17.07 16.48
N GLY A 183 6.67 -16.26 16.01
CA GLY A 183 6.77 -14.81 16.08
C GLY A 183 6.92 -14.32 17.51
N ARG A 184 6.10 -14.84 18.45
CA ARG A 184 6.20 -14.50 19.89
C ARG A 184 7.53 -14.91 20.47
N ARG A 185 8.02 -16.11 20.17
CA ARG A 185 9.33 -16.61 20.64
C ARG A 185 10.48 -15.72 20.13
N ARG A 186 10.50 -15.39 18.83
CA ARG A 186 11.55 -14.54 18.24
C ARG A 186 11.57 -13.15 18.83
N LEU A 187 10.40 -12.61 19.15
CA LEU A 187 10.26 -11.29 19.76
C LEU A 187 10.35 -11.33 21.30
N GLY A 188 10.53 -12.49 21.93
CA GLY A 188 10.60 -12.63 23.40
C GLY A 188 9.32 -12.11 24.07
N ILE A 189 8.15 -12.44 23.53
CA ILE A 189 6.86 -12.00 24.06
C ILE A 189 6.38 -13.00 25.11
N PRO A 190 6.05 -12.57 26.33
CA PRO A 190 5.57 -13.47 27.38
C PRO A 190 4.31 -14.23 26.97
N GLU A 191 4.15 -15.44 27.51
CA GLU A 191 2.91 -16.18 27.38
C GLU A 191 1.76 -15.39 28.03
N GLY A 192 0.57 -15.40 27.40
CA GLY A 192 -0.58 -14.66 27.89
C GLY A 192 -0.59 -13.17 27.52
N ALA A 193 0.53 -12.55 27.13
CA ALA A 193 0.55 -11.13 26.77
C ALA A 193 -0.40 -10.82 25.61
N ARG A 194 -1.15 -9.74 25.74
CA ARG A 194 -2.00 -9.16 24.69
C ARG A 194 -1.22 -8.11 23.92
N VAL A 195 -0.98 -8.37 22.66
CA VAL A 195 -0.03 -7.58 21.85
C VAL A 195 -0.76 -6.60 20.92
N VAL A 196 -0.49 -5.32 21.08
CA VAL A 196 -0.89 -4.26 20.15
C VAL A 196 0.31 -3.86 19.32
N LEU A 197 0.22 -4.06 18.01
CA LEU A 197 1.24 -3.63 17.04
C LEU A 197 0.82 -2.29 16.42
N ALA A 198 1.67 -1.28 16.49
CA ALA A 198 1.41 0.03 15.91
C ALA A 198 2.53 0.46 14.96
N PHE A 199 2.18 0.88 13.74
CA PHE A 199 3.14 1.37 12.76
C PHE A 199 2.50 2.20 11.66
N GLY A 200 3.30 3.09 11.05
CA GLY A 200 2.86 4.00 9.99
C GLY A 200 3.30 3.61 8.57
N GLY A 201 3.83 2.39 8.37
CA GLY A 201 4.51 1.98 7.14
C GLY A 201 6.02 2.21 7.20
N SER A 202 6.75 2.00 6.09
CA SER A 202 8.22 2.04 6.04
C SER A 202 8.85 3.37 6.46
N GLY A 203 8.18 4.49 6.18
CA GLY A 203 8.60 5.82 6.62
C GLY A 203 8.10 6.19 8.01
N GLY A 204 7.12 5.46 8.55
CA GLY A 204 6.44 5.84 9.78
C GLY A 204 5.28 6.81 9.55
N SER A 205 4.70 7.30 10.63
CA SER A 205 3.56 8.22 10.60
C SER A 205 3.58 9.12 11.84
N ARG A 206 3.78 10.42 11.62
CA ARG A 206 3.75 11.41 12.69
C ARG A 206 2.48 11.29 13.55
N ALA A 207 1.30 11.30 12.90
CA ALA A 207 0.03 11.25 13.62
C ALA A 207 -0.16 9.96 14.44
N ILE A 208 0.27 8.79 13.93
CA ILE A 208 0.20 7.54 14.71
C ILE A 208 1.20 7.57 15.86
N ASN A 209 2.44 8.01 15.61
CA ASN A 209 3.48 8.05 16.64
C ASN A 209 3.10 8.99 17.80
N GLU A 210 2.61 10.20 17.49
CA GLU A 210 2.16 11.18 18.48
C GLU A 210 0.96 10.67 19.28
N ALA A 211 -0.08 10.17 18.62
CA ALA A 211 -1.26 9.63 19.28
C ALA A 211 -0.95 8.41 20.14
N LEU A 212 -0.02 7.56 19.69
CA LEU A 212 0.40 6.41 20.47
C LEU A 212 1.10 6.83 21.74
N VAL A 213 2.05 7.77 21.67
CA VAL A 213 2.74 8.27 22.86
C VAL A 213 1.76 8.94 23.84
N GLU A 214 0.76 9.69 23.33
CA GLU A 214 -0.32 10.26 24.14
C GLU A 214 -1.18 9.18 24.83
N ALA A 215 -1.35 8.00 24.19
CA ALA A 215 -2.12 6.89 24.73
C ALA A 215 -1.39 6.06 25.78
N LEU A 216 -0.06 5.97 25.70
CA LEU A 216 0.76 5.08 26.55
C LEU A 216 0.55 5.23 28.07
N PRO A 217 0.42 6.44 28.66
CA PRO A 217 0.19 6.57 30.09
C PRO A 217 -1.06 5.83 30.56
N ARG A 218 -2.10 5.76 29.71
CA ARG A 218 -3.35 5.06 30.01
C ARG A 218 -3.22 3.53 29.92
N TRP A 219 -2.23 3.04 29.19
CA TRP A 219 -1.95 1.61 29.02
C TRP A 219 -0.91 1.05 30.00
N ARG A 220 -0.14 1.91 30.65
CA ARG A 220 0.99 1.52 31.52
C ARG A 220 0.61 0.59 32.68
N GLY A 221 -0.63 0.67 33.15
CA GLY A 221 -1.12 -0.15 34.27
C GLY A 221 -1.94 -1.38 33.83
N GLU A 222 -2.12 -1.57 32.53
CA GLU A 222 -2.92 -2.66 32.03
C GLU A 222 -2.19 -3.99 32.12
N PRO A 223 -2.75 -4.99 32.84
CA PRO A 223 -2.10 -6.28 32.99
C PRO A 223 -1.95 -6.97 31.64
N ASP A 224 -0.81 -7.60 31.40
CA ASP A 224 -0.50 -8.38 30.21
C ASP A 224 -0.61 -7.64 28.86
N LEU A 225 -0.70 -6.32 28.86
CA LEU A 225 -0.71 -5.52 27.64
C LEU A 225 0.72 -5.18 27.23
N LEU A 226 1.12 -5.60 26.02
CA LEU A 226 2.39 -5.27 25.40
C LEU A 226 2.16 -4.49 24.10
N VAL A 227 2.75 -3.32 24.00
CA VAL A 227 2.71 -2.49 22.80
C VAL A 227 4.03 -2.61 22.04
N LEU A 228 3.95 -3.02 20.78
CA LEU A 228 5.06 -2.98 19.82
C LEU A 228 4.87 -1.77 18.91
N HIS A 229 5.75 -0.80 18.99
CA HIS A 229 5.68 0.45 18.25
C HIS A 229 6.82 0.56 17.25
N ILE A 230 6.50 0.59 15.95
CA ILE A 230 7.47 0.83 14.87
C ILE A 230 7.29 2.26 14.39
N THR A 231 8.22 3.14 14.77
CA THR A 231 8.15 4.58 14.49
C THR A 231 8.37 4.93 13.02
N GLY A 232 9.10 4.09 12.29
CA GLY A 232 9.67 4.42 10.99
C GLY A 232 10.95 5.25 11.13
N ARG A 233 11.61 5.50 9.99
CA ARG A 233 12.90 6.23 9.91
C ARG A 233 12.77 7.51 9.08
N TYR A 234 11.59 8.14 9.06
CA TYR A 234 11.42 9.38 8.33
C TYR A 234 12.21 10.52 8.97
N GLU A 235 12.98 11.22 8.15
CA GLU A 235 13.67 12.45 8.52
C GLU A 235 13.44 13.47 7.40
N GLY A 236 12.70 14.52 7.71
CA GLY A 236 12.43 15.57 6.72
C GLY A 236 11.50 16.65 7.26
N GLY A 237 11.67 17.88 6.74
CA GLY A 237 10.92 19.02 7.19
C GLY A 237 11.13 19.31 8.69
N ASP A 238 10.02 19.40 9.40
CA ASP A 238 9.94 19.67 10.85
C ASP A 238 9.79 18.38 11.69
N TYR A 239 9.90 17.18 11.07
CA TYR A 239 9.64 15.92 11.75
C TYR A 239 10.76 14.88 11.55
N ARG A 240 11.23 14.28 12.65
CA ARG A 240 12.16 13.16 12.70
C ARG A 240 11.55 12.04 13.53
N ALA A 241 11.09 10.99 12.86
CA ALA A 241 10.23 9.97 13.48
C ALA A 241 10.81 9.39 14.78
N VAL A 242 12.09 9.01 14.78
CA VAL A 242 12.76 8.42 15.94
C VAL A 242 13.01 9.44 17.05
N ALA A 243 13.63 10.58 16.69
CA ALA A 243 14.05 11.58 17.67
C ALA A 243 12.85 12.30 18.33
N ASP A 244 11.82 12.61 17.54
CA ASP A 244 10.64 13.31 18.05
C ASP A 244 9.80 12.38 18.92
N THR A 245 9.64 11.11 18.52
CA THR A 245 8.99 10.11 19.38
C THR A 245 9.74 9.93 20.71
N GLN A 246 11.08 9.91 20.68
CA GLN A 246 11.87 9.80 21.90
C GLN A 246 11.64 10.99 22.83
N ARG A 247 11.70 12.23 22.30
CA ARG A 247 11.43 13.44 23.09
C ARG A 247 10.03 13.46 23.70
N GLN A 248 9.03 12.99 22.96
CA GLN A 248 7.66 12.92 23.47
C GLN A 248 7.50 11.86 24.56
N LEU A 249 8.16 10.70 24.46
CA LEU A 249 8.20 9.69 25.50
C LEU A 249 8.81 10.24 26.80
N GLU A 250 9.93 10.94 26.68
CA GLU A 250 10.60 11.60 27.83
C GLU A 250 9.70 12.67 28.48
N ALA A 251 9.01 13.47 27.67
CA ALA A 251 8.06 14.48 28.16
C ALA A 251 6.86 13.85 28.90
N GLN A 252 6.48 12.61 28.56
CA GLN A 252 5.45 11.84 29.27
C GLN A 252 5.99 11.04 30.46
N GLY A 253 7.26 11.20 30.82
CA GLY A 253 7.89 10.43 31.88
C GLY A 253 8.04 8.93 31.59
N ILE A 254 8.03 8.56 30.31
CA ILE A 254 8.23 7.18 29.87
C ILE A 254 9.71 7.00 29.57
N THR A 255 10.46 6.70 30.64
CA THR A 255 11.92 6.54 30.61
C THR A 255 12.32 5.23 31.31
N GLY A 256 13.57 4.82 31.11
CA GLY A 256 14.10 3.58 31.69
C GLY A 256 13.64 2.32 30.94
N ASP A 257 13.63 1.18 31.62
CA ASP A 257 13.22 -0.09 31.01
C ASP A 257 11.68 -0.21 30.94
N THR A 258 11.16 -0.12 29.74
CA THR A 258 9.73 -0.28 29.42
C THR A 258 9.43 -1.62 28.77
N SER A 259 10.42 -2.48 28.57
CA SER A 259 10.35 -3.68 27.72
C SER A 259 9.24 -4.68 28.08
N ALA A 260 8.75 -4.63 29.33
CA ALA A 260 7.66 -5.47 29.80
C ALA A 260 6.28 -5.11 29.19
N TRP A 261 6.05 -3.84 28.86
CA TRP A 261 4.73 -3.34 28.40
C TRP A 261 4.79 -2.46 27.14
N TYR A 262 5.95 -1.86 26.81
CA TYR A 262 6.14 -1.04 25.61
C TYR A 262 7.53 -1.27 25.03
N ARG A 263 7.58 -1.62 23.73
CA ARG A 263 8.83 -1.80 22.99
C ARG A 263 8.80 -0.99 21.71
N ARG A 264 9.78 -0.12 21.56
CA ARG A 264 9.95 0.72 20.39
C ARG A 264 10.99 0.14 19.42
N PHE A 265 10.67 0.19 18.14
CA PHE A 265 11.55 -0.15 17.03
C PHE A 265 11.55 1.01 16.02
N ASP A 266 12.72 1.36 15.51
CA ASP A 266 12.81 2.37 14.46
C ASP A 266 12.32 1.78 13.12
N TYR A 267 12.67 0.52 12.89
CA TYR A 267 12.26 -0.27 11.72
C TYR A 267 12.32 -1.76 12.06
N MET A 268 11.46 -2.55 11.43
CA MET A 268 11.43 -3.98 11.61
C MET A 268 11.48 -4.67 10.24
N GLU A 269 12.58 -5.37 9.95
CA GLU A 269 12.74 -6.10 8.69
C GLU A 269 11.80 -7.30 8.60
N ASN A 270 11.69 -8.04 9.69
CA ASN A 270 10.86 -9.24 9.81
C ASN A 270 9.49 -8.89 10.44
N ILE A 271 8.77 -7.94 9.82
CA ILE A 271 7.46 -7.49 10.36
C ILE A 271 6.43 -8.63 10.43
N GLN A 272 6.60 -9.71 9.66
CA GLN A 272 5.75 -10.91 9.73
C GLN A 272 5.76 -11.54 11.13
N ASP A 273 6.86 -11.46 11.88
CA ASP A 273 6.92 -11.96 13.25
C ASP A 273 6.03 -11.12 14.18
N ALA A 274 6.00 -9.79 13.97
CA ALA A 274 5.12 -8.90 14.72
C ALA A 274 3.64 -9.09 14.33
N TYR A 275 3.32 -9.29 13.05
CA TYR A 275 1.97 -9.65 12.63
C TYR A 275 1.52 -10.96 13.28
N ALA A 276 2.37 -11.99 13.22
CA ALA A 276 2.05 -13.29 13.83
C ALA A 276 1.82 -13.20 15.35
N ALA A 277 2.57 -12.34 16.03
CA ALA A 277 2.50 -12.15 17.48
C ALA A 277 1.31 -11.30 17.94
N ALA A 278 0.80 -10.41 17.09
CA ALA A 278 -0.18 -9.38 17.46
C ALA A 278 -1.59 -9.93 17.71
N ASP A 279 -2.35 -9.20 18.52
CA ASP A 279 -3.77 -9.39 18.79
C ASP A 279 -4.64 -8.25 18.21
N LEU A 280 -4.02 -7.08 17.98
CA LEU A 280 -4.64 -5.89 17.40
C LEU A 280 -3.56 -5.09 16.65
N VAL A 281 -3.92 -4.49 15.53
CA VAL A 281 -3.01 -3.65 14.74
C VAL A 281 -3.54 -2.22 14.63
N ILE A 282 -2.64 -1.24 14.76
CA ILE A 282 -2.87 0.17 14.44
C ILE A 282 -1.97 0.51 13.25
N CYS A 283 -2.56 0.87 12.11
CA CYS A 283 -1.76 1.10 10.90
C CYS A 283 -2.37 2.13 9.94
N ARG A 284 -1.62 2.48 8.89
CA ARG A 284 -2.11 3.27 7.75
C ARG A 284 -2.96 2.43 6.79
N GLY A 285 -3.81 3.11 5.98
CA GLY A 285 -4.70 2.51 4.98
C GLY A 285 -4.04 2.09 3.65
N GLY A 286 -2.74 1.80 3.65
CA GLY A 286 -2.05 1.34 2.43
C GLY A 286 -2.46 -0.09 2.04
N ALA A 287 -2.79 -0.33 0.77
CA ALA A 287 -3.31 -1.61 0.29
C ALA A 287 -2.47 -2.82 0.71
N GLY A 288 -1.13 -2.75 0.54
CA GLY A 288 -0.24 -3.85 0.93
C GLY A 288 -0.28 -4.15 2.43
N THR A 289 -0.23 -3.11 3.28
CA THR A 289 -0.33 -3.25 4.74
C THR A 289 -1.65 -3.90 5.12
N LEU A 290 -2.76 -3.38 4.60
CA LEU A 290 -4.09 -3.88 4.93
C LEU A 290 -4.25 -5.34 4.50
N THR A 291 -3.74 -5.70 3.33
CA THR A 291 -3.83 -7.08 2.85
C THR A 291 -2.98 -8.03 3.72
N GLU A 292 -1.77 -7.64 4.12
CA GLU A 292 -0.93 -8.46 5.01
C GLU A 292 -1.58 -8.63 6.40
N VAL A 293 -2.12 -7.55 6.97
CA VAL A 293 -2.86 -7.57 8.24
C VAL A 293 -4.08 -8.50 8.15
N CYS A 294 -4.83 -8.40 7.06
CA CYS A 294 -5.99 -9.26 6.81
C CYS A 294 -5.58 -10.72 6.58
N ALA A 295 -4.49 -10.99 5.87
CA ALA A 295 -3.98 -12.34 5.65
C ALA A 295 -3.61 -13.05 6.96
N CYS A 296 -3.09 -12.30 7.93
CA CYS A 296 -2.85 -12.78 9.29
C CYS A 296 -4.14 -12.90 10.14
N GLY A 297 -5.26 -12.37 9.65
CA GLY A 297 -6.54 -12.36 10.38
C GLY A 297 -6.51 -11.46 11.60
N LEU A 298 -5.85 -10.32 11.50
CA LEU A 298 -5.70 -9.37 12.59
C LEU A 298 -6.81 -8.31 12.53
N PRO A 299 -7.51 -8.05 13.63
CA PRO A 299 -8.36 -6.87 13.74
C PRO A 299 -7.51 -5.61 13.66
N ALA A 300 -8.01 -4.57 13.00
CA ALA A 300 -7.24 -3.35 12.79
C ALA A 300 -7.99 -2.07 13.17
N LEU A 301 -7.25 -1.11 13.73
CA LEU A 301 -7.61 0.30 13.78
C LEU A 301 -6.82 1.01 12.68
N ILE A 302 -7.50 1.45 11.65
CA ILE A 302 -6.86 2.01 10.46
C ILE A 302 -6.92 3.53 10.52
N VAL A 303 -5.77 4.17 10.40
CA VAL A 303 -5.60 5.64 10.38
C VAL A 303 -5.21 6.07 8.96
N PRO A 304 -6.17 6.41 8.08
CA PRO A 304 -5.85 6.82 6.72
C PRO A 304 -4.96 8.07 6.69
N LEU A 305 -4.08 8.16 5.70
CA LEU A 305 -3.28 9.36 5.47
C LEU A 305 -4.16 10.43 4.79
N VAL A 306 -4.34 11.57 5.43
CA VAL A 306 -5.18 12.69 4.94
C VAL A 306 -4.69 13.25 3.60
N THR A 307 -3.37 13.23 3.35
CA THR A 307 -2.75 13.74 2.12
C THR A 307 -2.55 12.66 1.04
N ALA A 308 -3.14 11.47 1.22
CA ALA A 308 -3.05 10.42 0.22
C ALA A 308 -3.67 10.90 -1.12
N ALA A 309 -3.00 10.57 -2.23
CA ALA A 309 -3.53 10.89 -3.55
C ALA A 309 -4.92 10.25 -3.72
N GLU A 310 -5.90 11.04 -4.20
CA GLU A 310 -7.26 10.53 -4.51
C GLU A 310 -7.93 9.80 -3.33
N ASP A 311 -7.52 10.09 -2.10
CA ASP A 311 -8.05 9.53 -0.83
C ASP A 311 -8.05 7.99 -0.77
N HIS A 312 -7.19 7.33 -1.56
CA HIS A 312 -7.17 5.87 -1.72
C HIS A 312 -7.01 5.12 -0.38
N GLN A 313 -6.30 5.69 0.62
CA GLN A 313 -6.14 5.04 1.91
C GLN A 313 -7.45 5.00 2.71
N ALA A 314 -8.25 6.05 2.66
CA ALA A 314 -9.55 6.09 3.30
C ALA A 314 -10.53 5.13 2.61
N LEU A 315 -10.49 5.06 1.27
CA LEU A 315 -11.33 4.14 0.51
C LEU A 315 -10.97 2.67 0.80
N ASN A 316 -9.68 2.33 0.81
CA ASN A 316 -9.23 0.98 1.20
C ASN A 316 -9.68 0.63 2.64
N ALA A 317 -9.54 1.57 3.59
CA ALA A 317 -9.94 1.36 4.98
C ALA A 317 -11.45 1.13 5.13
N ARG A 318 -12.27 1.92 4.41
CA ARG A 318 -13.75 1.79 4.42
C ARG A 318 -14.22 0.43 3.91
N GLU A 319 -13.55 -0.16 2.92
CA GLU A 319 -13.90 -1.50 2.45
C GLU A 319 -13.73 -2.54 3.55
N LEU A 320 -12.65 -2.47 4.33
CA LEU A 320 -12.44 -3.37 5.46
C LEU A 320 -13.39 -3.09 6.64
N GLU A 321 -13.73 -1.83 6.87
CA GLU A 321 -14.71 -1.44 7.89
C GLU A 321 -16.11 -1.98 7.55
N ARG A 322 -16.55 -1.86 6.29
CA ARG A 322 -17.83 -2.43 5.81
C ARG A 322 -17.88 -3.94 5.95
N ALA A 323 -16.75 -4.61 5.76
CA ALA A 323 -16.62 -6.05 5.96
C ALA A 323 -16.58 -6.46 7.44
N GLY A 324 -16.53 -5.50 8.38
CA GLY A 324 -16.39 -5.79 9.81
C GLY A 324 -14.99 -6.24 10.23
N ALA A 325 -13.98 -6.07 9.37
CA ALA A 325 -12.59 -6.47 9.61
C ALA A 325 -11.78 -5.42 10.37
N ALA A 326 -12.18 -4.16 10.29
CA ALA A 326 -11.45 -3.04 10.85
C ALA A 326 -12.38 -1.93 11.34
N GLN A 327 -11.80 -0.93 11.99
CA GLN A 327 -12.43 0.35 12.30
C GLN A 327 -11.53 1.48 11.81
N VAL A 328 -12.15 2.52 11.25
CA VAL A 328 -11.43 3.65 10.70
C VAL A 328 -11.36 4.79 11.72
N PHE A 329 -10.15 5.22 12.01
CA PHE A 329 -9.85 6.37 12.85
C PHE A 329 -9.37 7.52 11.97
N TYR A 330 -10.25 8.49 11.72
CA TYR A 330 -9.90 9.67 10.96
C TYR A 330 -9.09 10.65 11.79
N GLN A 331 -8.11 11.27 11.16
CA GLN A 331 -7.38 12.40 11.71
C GLN A 331 -8.25 13.65 11.60
N GLU A 332 -8.20 14.49 12.61
CA GLU A 332 -8.78 15.83 12.57
C GLU A 332 -7.82 16.75 11.80
N ALA A 333 -8.30 17.37 10.73
CA ALA A 333 -7.55 18.35 9.99
C ALA A 333 -7.81 19.74 10.58
N PHE A 334 -6.75 20.53 10.78
CA PHE A 334 -6.83 21.91 11.24
C PHE A 334 -5.78 22.75 10.53
N TRP A 335 -6.05 24.04 10.46
CA TRP A 335 -5.12 25.00 9.86
C TRP A 335 -4.18 25.57 10.91
N ALA A 336 -2.87 25.43 10.72
CA ALA A 336 -1.85 26.01 11.56
C ALA A 336 -0.61 26.37 10.73
N GLU A 337 0.06 27.44 11.07
CA GLU A 337 1.32 27.90 10.44
C GLU A 337 1.27 27.99 8.90
N GLY A 338 0.12 28.41 8.35
CA GLY A 338 -0.05 28.55 6.91
C GLY A 338 -0.20 27.22 6.13
N GLN A 339 -0.46 26.12 6.84
CA GLN A 339 -0.65 24.80 6.22
C GLN A 339 -1.72 23.98 6.94
N VAL A 340 -2.26 22.99 6.22
CA VAL A 340 -3.18 22.01 6.81
C VAL A 340 -2.38 21.01 7.64
N MET A 341 -2.60 21.04 8.93
CA MET A 341 -2.08 20.06 9.89
C MET A 341 -3.14 18.99 10.16
N SER A 342 -2.72 17.82 10.62
CA SER A 342 -3.65 16.78 11.01
C SER A 342 -3.19 16.10 12.29
N ARG A 343 -4.14 15.85 13.21
CA ARG A 343 -3.91 15.21 14.49
C ARG A 343 -4.81 13.98 14.63
N LEU A 344 -4.31 12.96 15.26
CA LEU A 344 -5.09 11.83 15.76
C LEU A 344 -5.24 11.98 17.27
N ASP A 345 -6.46 11.84 17.79
CA ASP A 345 -6.76 11.89 19.21
C ASP A 345 -6.24 10.61 19.90
N GLY A 346 -5.16 10.74 20.66
CA GLY A 346 -4.52 9.65 21.39
C GLY A 346 -5.37 9.11 22.55
N GLN A 347 -6.19 9.96 23.18
CA GLN A 347 -7.05 9.53 24.29
C GLN A 347 -8.24 8.69 23.79
N ARG A 348 -8.84 9.08 22.66
CA ARG A 348 -9.86 8.29 21.97
C ARG A 348 -9.30 6.96 21.48
N LEU A 349 -8.08 6.99 20.89
CA LEU A 349 -7.36 5.80 20.48
C LEU A 349 -7.10 4.86 21.66
N ALA A 350 -6.66 5.42 22.80
CA ALA A 350 -6.38 4.66 24.02
C ALA A 350 -7.61 3.92 24.52
N GLY A 351 -8.74 4.60 24.62
CA GLY A 351 -10.00 3.98 25.05
C GLY A 351 -10.41 2.84 24.11
N ARG A 352 -10.34 3.06 22.80
CA ARG A 352 -10.78 2.06 21.83
C ARG A 352 -9.88 0.82 21.81
N VAL A 353 -8.57 1.00 21.97
CA VAL A 353 -7.64 -0.14 22.11
C VAL A 353 -8.00 -0.98 23.33
N LEU A 354 -8.26 -0.36 24.49
CA LEU A 354 -8.63 -1.09 25.72
C LEU A 354 -9.94 -1.87 25.54
N GLU A 355 -10.95 -1.25 24.95
CA GLU A 355 -12.21 -1.93 24.64
C GLU A 355 -12.00 -3.18 23.77
N LEU A 356 -11.22 -3.06 22.69
CA LEU A 356 -10.93 -4.19 21.81
C LEU A 356 -10.07 -5.25 22.49
N VAL A 357 -9.07 -4.84 23.25
CA VAL A 357 -8.21 -5.78 23.99
C VAL A 357 -8.99 -6.55 25.06
N ALA A 358 -9.98 -5.92 25.68
CA ALA A 358 -10.88 -6.56 26.64
C ALA A 358 -11.96 -7.45 26.00
N ALA A 359 -12.17 -7.36 24.68
CA ALA A 359 -13.23 -8.06 23.95
C ALA A 359 -12.71 -9.18 23.01
N PRO A 360 -12.26 -10.33 23.52
CA PRO A 360 -11.63 -11.37 22.69
C PRO A 360 -12.58 -11.96 21.63
N GLN A 361 -13.88 -12.00 21.90
CA GLN A 361 -14.86 -12.48 20.92
C GLN A 361 -14.98 -11.52 19.74
N LEU A 362 -15.05 -10.20 19.99
CA LEU A 362 -15.09 -9.18 18.94
C LEU A 362 -13.83 -9.23 18.09
N ARG A 363 -12.64 -9.35 18.72
CA ARG A 363 -11.39 -9.50 17.98
C ARG A 363 -11.38 -10.75 17.07
N ARG A 364 -11.91 -11.88 17.55
CA ARG A 364 -12.04 -13.09 16.72
C ARG A 364 -12.98 -12.88 15.53
N GLN A 365 -14.14 -12.22 15.74
CA GLN A 365 -15.06 -11.89 14.66
C GLN A 365 -14.41 -10.97 13.61
N MET A 366 -13.78 -9.89 14.06
CA MET A 366 -13.03 -8.98 13.18
C MET A 366 -11.90 -9.71 12.42
N GLY A 367 -11.16 -10.57 13.10
CA GLY A 367 -10.09 -11.36 12.49
C GLY A 367 -10.60 -12.38 11.46
N ALA A 368 -11.76 -12.99 11.70
CA ALA A 368 -12.41 -13.86 10.71
C ALA A 368 -12.87 -13.07 9.49
N ALA A 369 -13.50 -11.91 9.69
CA ALA A 369 -13.88 -11.00 8.63
C ALA A 369 -12.64 -10.52 7.82
N ALA A 370 -11.54 -10.20 8.50
CA ALA A 370 -10.28 -9.82 7.86
C ALA A 370 -9.76 -10.93 6.92
N ARG A 371 -9.72 -12.19 7.38
CA ARG A 371 -9.31 -13.33 6.54
C ARG A 371 -10.21 -13.50 5.31
N ALA A 372 -11.50 -13.22 5.43
CA ALA A 372 -12.43 -13.31 4.32
C ALA A 372 -12.22 -12.22 3.25
N CYS A 373 -11.58 -11.09 3.61
CA CYS A 373 -11.27 -10.00 2.68
C CYS A 373 -10.04 -10.28 1.79
N VAL A 374 -9.27 -11.32 2.07
CA VAL A 374 -8.00 -11.58 1.37
C VAL A 374 -8.07 -12.84 0.53
N ARG A 375 -7.63 -12.72 -0.71
CA ARG A 375 -7.36 -13.86 -1.58
C ARG A 375 -5.94 -14.35 -1.33
N ARG A 376 -5.82 -15.53 -0.74
CA ARG A 376 -4.51 -16.16 -0.48
C ARG A 376 -3.85 -16.71 -1.75
N ASP A 377 -4.65 -16.94 -2.78
CA ASP A 377 -4.27 -17.39 -4.11
C ASP A 377 -3.95 -16.24 -5.08
N SER A 378 -3.85 -15.01 -4.60
CA SER A 378 -3.67 -13.80 -5.42
C SER A 378 -2.50 -13.91 -6.39
N LEU A 379 -1.37 -14.40 -5.91
CA LEU A 379 -0.16 -14.51 -6.71
C LEU A 379 -0.31 -15.55 -7.83
N GLU A 380 -0.92 -16.70 -7.52
CA GLU A 380 -1.25 -17.74 -8.51
C GLU A 380 -2.21 -17.21 -9.59
N LEU A 381 -3.24 -16.47 -9.18
CA LEU A 381 -4.17 -15.84 -10.11
C LEU A 381 -3.48 -14.82 -11.02
N ILE A 382 -2.62 -13.97 -10.46
CA ILE A 382 -1.83 -13.00 -11.23
C ILE A 382 -0.95 -13.72 -12.27
N LEU A 383 -0.25 -14.78 -11.87
CA LEU A 383 0.61 -15.56 -12.76
C LEU A 383 -0.20 -16.21 -13.88
N ARG A 384 -1.36 -16.80 -13.57
CA ARG A 384 -2.27 -17.37 -14.57
C ARG A 384 -2.72 -16.35 -15.62
N GLU A 385 -3.03 -15.12 -15.19
CA GLU A 385 -3.39 -14.04 -16.11
C GLU A 385 -2.22 -13.60 -17.00
N ILE A 386 -1.01 -13.54 -16.44
CA ILE A 386 0.23 -13.20 -17.16
C ILE A 386 0.59 -14.30 -18.18
N GLU A 387 0.51 -15.57 -17.78
CA GLU A 387 0.76 -16.72 -18.65
C GLU A 387 -0.27 -16.80 -19.80
N GLY A 388 -1.55 -16.54 -19.49
CA GLY A 388 -2.60 -16.45 -20.49
C GLY A 388 -2.29 -15.41 -21.56
N LEU A 389 -1.72 -14.26 -21.18
CA LEU A 389 -1.26 -13.24 -22.12
C LEU A 389 -0.06 -13.72 -22.98
N ALA A 390 0.88 -14.45 -22.37
CA ALA A 390 2.07 -14.94 -23.06
C ALA A 390 1.74 -15.91 -24.19
N VAL A 391 0.74 -16.81 -23.97
CA VAL A 391 0.31 -17.83 -24.95
C VAL A 391 -0.85 -17.38 -25.83
N GLY A 392 -1.30 -16.12 -25.71
CA GLY A 392 -2.39 -15.58 -26.53
C GLY A 392 -3.78 -16.13 -26.20
N LYS A 393 -3.94 -16.86 -25.11
CA LYS A 393 -5.25 -17.31 -24.61
C LYS A 393 -5.97 -16.15 -23.92
N ARG A 394 -7.20 -15.88 -24.32
CA ARG A 394 -8.09 -15.00 -23.54
C ARG A 394 -8.70 -15.82 -22.41
N PRO A 395 -8.44 -15.49 -21.15
CA PRO A 395 -9.22 -16.07 -20.06
C PRO A 395 -10.68 -15.66 -20.20
N PRO A 396 -11.63 -16.47 -19.73
CA PRO A 396 -13.05 -16.15 -19.79
C PRO A 396 -13.32 -14.82 -19.05
N PRO A 397 -14.29 -14.01 -19.53
CA PRO A 397 -14.70 -12.80 -18.84
C PRO A 397 -15.25 -13.18 -17.46
N LEU A 398 -14.86 -12.42 -16.43
CA LEU A 398 -15.48 -12.53 -15.11
C LEU A 398 -16.91 -11.99 -15.20
N ASN A 399 -17.89 -12.84 -14.90
CA ASN A 399 -19.26 -12.40 -14.61
C ASN A 399 -19.27 -11.80 -13.21
N LEU A 400 -18.98 -10.49 -13.10
CA LEU A 400 -19.17 -9.74 -11.88
C LEU A 400 -20.55 -9.09 -11.94
N GLU A 401 -21.49 -9.58 -11.15
CA GLU A 401 -22.74 -8.89 -10.88
C GLU A 401 -22.44 -7.78 -9.85
N PHE A 402 -22.28 -6.55 -10.32
CA PHE A 402 -22.26 -5.42 -9.43
C PHE A 402 -23.69 -5.13 -8.95
N PRO A 403 -23.97 -5.02 -7.65
CA PRO A 403 -25.24 -4.48 -7.19
C PRO A 403 -25.45 -3.11 -7.85
N GLU A 404 -26.71 -2.85 -8.29
CA GLU A 404 -27.09 -1.67 -9.05
C GLU A 404 -26.44 -0.40 -8.50
N ARG A 405 -25.97 0.44 -9.43
CA ARG A 405 -25.38 1.73 -9.10
C ARG A 405 -26.28 2.48 -8.14
N HIS A 406 -25.85 2.66 -6.91
CA HIS A 406 -26.28 3.83 -6.16
C HIS A 406 -25.84 5.04 -6.98
N GLN A 407 -26.81 5.66 -7.68
CA GLN A 407 -26.65 6.90 -8.44
C GLN A 407 -26.51 8.10 -7.48
N GLY A 408 -25.60 8.00 -6.52
CA GLY A 408 -25.09 9.18 -5.84
C GLY A 408 -23.93 9.70 -6.71
N PRO A 409 -23.77 11.01 -6.90
CA PRO A 409 -22.57 11.55 -7.50
C PRO A 409 -21.36 11.00 -6.74
N PRO A 410 -20.22 10.71 -7.42
CA PRO A 410 -19.00 10.32 -6.72
C PRO A 410 -18.78 11.37 -5.65
N ALA A 411 -18.58 10.94 -4.40
CA ALA A 411 -18.30 11.85 -3.31
C ALA A 411 -17.14 12.72 -3.80
N ASP A 412 -17.43 13.98 -4.02
CA ASP A 412 -16.47 14.96 -4.54
C ASP A 412 -15.29 14.95 -3.57
N PRO A 413 -14.08 14.56 -4.00
CA PRO A 413 -12.93 14.49 -3.10
C PRO A 413 -12.60 15.85 -2.47
N ASN A 414 -13.17 16.93 -3.00
CA ASN A 414 -13.05 18.28 -2.47
C ASN A 414 -14.28 18.74 -1.67
N ALA A 415 -15.30 17.91 -1.48
CA ALA A 415 -16.51 18.31 -0.74
C ALA A 415 -16.19 18.66 0.72
N LEU A 416 -15.28 17.90 1.35
CA LEU A 416 -14.81 18.19 2.72
C LEU A 416 -13.97 19.48 2.78
N LEU A 417 -13.14 19.72 1.78
CA LEU A 417 -12.36 20.96 1.65
C LEU A 417 -13.27 22.17 1.42
N ARG A 418 -14.34 22.02 0.63
CA ARG A 418 -15.33 23.09 0.42
C ARG A 418 -16.18 23.35 1.65
N GLN A 419 -16.55 22.33 2.42
CA GLN A 419 -17.25 22.51 3.69
C GLN A 419 -16.39 23.28 4.71
N VAL A 420 -15.10 22.98 4.80
CA VAL A 420 -14.17 23.71 5.68
C VAL A 420 -13.96 25.15 5.16
N GLN A 421 -13.92 25.38 3.84
CA GLN A 421 -13.81 26.72 3.26
C GLN A 421 -15.09 27.55 3.35
N GLN A 422 -16.26 26.94 3.51
CA GLN A 422 -17.54 27.65 3.72
C GLN A 422 -17.83 27.95 5.19
N GLN A 423 -17.09 27.32 6.11
CA GLN A 423 -17.21 27.58 7.55
C GLN A 423 -16.14 28.54 8.10
N LEU A 424 -15.19 28.95 7.25
CA LEU A 424 -14.21 30.03 7.48
C LEU A 424 -14.64 31.30 6.72
#